data_f72f0b6c82fd93c843d701552ca2c6cf
#
_entry.id   f72f0b6c82fd93c843d701552ca2c6cf
#
_cell.length_a   1.000
_cell.length_b   1.000
_cell.length_c   1.000
_cell.angle_alpha   90.00
_cell.angle_beta   90.00
_cell.angle_gamma   90.00
#
_symmetry.space_group_name_H-M   'P 1'
#
loop_
_entity.id
_entity.type
_entity.pdbx_description
1 polymer ?
#
loop_
_entity_poly.entity_id
_entity_poly.type
_entity_poly.pdbx_seq_one_letter_code
_entity_poly.pdbx_strand_id
1 'polypeptide(L)'
;DEHADTTLDHIEWSCAASTITPVAIFEPVELEGTTVRRASLCNISECERLGIGGKGTKLQVIKANKIIPKIIKITESIGVLEIPKTCPVCDAPAHIIESESGTKTLHCSNPDCTAKQLKKFTRFVSKDGLDIDGISEQTVSTFINEGWIKEYADFYHLKDFAHQIITLEGFGRKSVHNLLESIEKSRQTDARHFLFALNIPLCGGDVCKRLLGRYHLNQLIETARTSLFDDEFASIDGIGPEKSARFIEWFHNDKNFERVTHLLKELTIQEEEKGETGTKCEGQALPRQALRSAPNAIFTER
;
A
#
# COMPACT_ATOMS: atom_id res chain seq x y z
N ASP A 1 -34.72 4.81 9.61
CA ASP A 1 -33.46 5.57 9.75
C ASP A 1 -33.72 7.01 9.35
N GLU A 2 -33.21 7.95 10.17
CA GLU A 2 -33.30 9.38 9.88
C GLU A 2 -32.51 9.66 8.59
N HIS A 3 -33.07 10.46 7.69
CA HIS A 3 -32.42 10.90 6.48
C HIS A 3 -32.49 12.43 6.36
N ALA A 4 -31.53 13.01 5.66
CA ALA A 4 -31.55 14.42 5.32
C ALA A 4 -31.41 14.62 3.81
N ASP A 5 -32.16 15.62 3.31
CA ASP A 5 -32.04 16.08 1.93
C ASP A 5 -30.99 17.17 1.85
N THR A 6 -30.12 17.09 0.86
CA THR A 6 -29.08 18.10 0.63
C THR A 6 -28.74 18.25 -0.85
N THR A 7 -27.82 19.17 -1.15
CA THR A 7 -27.41 19.50 -2.51
C THR A 7 -25.91 19.29 -2.66
N LEU A 8 -25.52 18.57 -3.71
CA LEU A 8 -24.13 18.35 -4.05
C LEU A 8 -23.43 19.67 -4.40
N ASP A 9 -22.30 19.94 -3.79
CA ASP A 9 -21.41 21.04 -4.18
C ASP A 9 -20.42 20.56 -5.24
N HIS A 10 -19.65 19.52 -4.96
CA HIS A 10 -18.73 18.88 -5.90
C HIS A 10 -18.37 17.46 -5.46
N ILE A 11 -17.70 16.73 -6.33
CA ILE A 11 -17.08 15.46 -6.01
C ILE A 11 -15.58 15.71 -5.88
N GLU A 12 -15.02 15.38 -4.71
CA GLU A 12 -13.59 15.38 -4.44
C GLU A 12 -13.02 14.01 -4.76
N TRP A 13 -12.02 13.99 -5.64
CA TRP A 13 -11.30 12.79 -5.99
C TRP A 13 -9.97 12.76 -5.25
N SER A 14 -9.74 11.71 -4.48
CA SER A 14 -8.50 11.56 -3.70
C SER A 14 -7.78 10.26 -4.07
N CYS A 15 -6.45 10.36 -4.23
CA CYS A 15 -5.60 9.22 -4.51
C CYS A 15 -5.04 8.67 -3.21
N ALA A 16 -5.36 7.40 -2.93
CA ALA A 16 -4.75 6.63 -1.84
C ALA A 16 -4.19 5.33 -2.41
N ALA A 17 -2.90 5.10 -2.22
CA ALA A 17 -2.17 4.06 -2.91
C ALA A 17 -2.26 4.25 -4.44
N SER A 18 -2.84 3.32 -5.18
CA SER A 18 -3.03 3.44 -6.63
C SER A 18 -4.45 3.87 -7.03
N THR A 19 -5.41 3.82 -6.10
CA THR A 19 -6.82 4.03 -6.39
C THR A 19 -7.23 5.47 -6.13
N ILE A 20 -7.93 6.06 -7.09
CA ILE A 20 -8.51 7.40 -7.00
C ILE A 20 -9.99 7.24 -6.69
N THR A 21 -10.41 7.65 -5.49
CA THR A 21 -11.76 7.42 -4.98
C THR A 21 -12.57 8.71 -4.91
N PRO A 22 -13.89 8.66 -5.25
CA PRO A 22 -14.77 9.80 -5.19
C PRO A 22 -15.38 9.97 -3.79
N VAL A 23 -15.44 11.21 -3.34
CA VAL A 23 -16.13 11.62 -2.12
C VAL A 23 -17.06 12.76 -2.48
N ALA A 24 -18.36 12.60 -2.20
CA ALA A 24 -19.32 13.66 -2.39
C ALA A 24 -19.19 14.73 -1.28
N ILE A 25 -19.04 15.96 -1.69
CA ILE A 25 -19.08 17.15 -0.81
C ILE A 25 -20.40 17.86 -1.08
N PHE A 26 -21.20 18.04 -0.05
CA PHE A 26 -22.54 18.61 -0.15
C PHE A 26 -22.79 19.66 0.92
N GLU A 27 -23.87 20.42 0.77
CA GLU A 27 -24.26 21.40 1.78
C GLU A 27 -24.47 20.71 3.13
N PRO A 28 -23.91 21.27 4.22
CA PRO A 28 -24.01 20.66 5.54
C PRO A 28 -25.43 20.40 5.98
N VAL A 29 -25.67 19.22 6.53
CA VAL A 29 -26.94 18.81 7.10
C VAL A 29 -26.76 18.20 8.48
N GLU A 30 -27.76 18.36 9.34
CA GLU A 30 -27.78 17.72 10.65
C GLU A 30 -28.39 16.31 10.52
N LEU A 31 -27.65 15.32 11.03
CA LEU A 31 -28.09 13.92 11.12
C LEU A 31 -27.63 13.34 12.44
N GLU A 32 -28.58 12.79 13.18
CA GLU A 32 -28.33 12.15 14.49
C GLU A 32 -27.42 12.99 15.40
N GLY A 33 -27.70 14.29 15.52
CA GLY A 33 -27.02 15.23 16.40
C GLY A 33 -25.62 15.66 15.97
N THR A 34 -25.23 15.40 14.73
CA THR A 34 -23.96 15.89 14.17
C THR A 34 -24.13 16.44 12.77
N THR A 35 -23.28 17.42 12.44
CA THR A 35 -23.24 18.01 11.10
C THR A 35 -22.47 17.11 10.13
N VAL A 36 -23.11 16.74 9.04
CA VAL A 36 -22.54 15.93 7.96
C VAL A 36 -22.42 16.77 6.69
N ARG A 37 -21.28 16.72 6.02
CA ARG A 37 -21.00 17.48 4.79
C ARG A 37 -20.29 16.69 3.71
N ARG A 38 -19.94 15.42 3.98
CA ARG A 38 -19.25 14.55 3.04
C ARG A 38 -19.62 13.10 3.23
N ALA A 39 -19.64 12.35 2.12
CA ALA A 39 -19.88 10.91 2.12
C ALA A 39 -19.08 10.23 1.01
N SER A 40 -18.49 9.09 1.30
CA SER A 40 -17.78 8.31 0.28
C SER A 40 -18.74 7.74 -0.77
N LEU A 41 -18.33 7.81 -2.03
CA LEU A 41 -19.00 7.17 -3.16
C LEU A 41 -18.31 5.87 -3.60
N CYS A 42 -17.33 5.41 -2.85
CA CYS A 42 -16.58 4.17 -3.05
C CYS A 42 -15.80 4.12 -4.37
N ASN A 43 -16.48 4.08 -5.52
CA ASN A 43 -15.91 3.94 -6.85
C ASN A 43 -16.82 4.49 -7.95
N ILE A 44 -16.37 4.40 -9.21
CA ILE A 44 -17.14 4.87 -10.38
C ILE A 44 -18.46 4.09 -10.52
N SER A 45 -18.43 2.78 -10.33
CA SER A 45 -19.66 1.96 -10.44
C SER A 45 -20.73 2.37 -9.46
N GLU A 46 -20.38 2.74 -8.24
CA GLU A 46 -21.34 3.24 -7.25
C GLU A 46 -21.90 4.61 -7.66
N CYS A 47 -21.08 5.49 -8.22
CA CYS A 47 -21.53 6.76 -8.79
C CYS A 47 -22.56 6.54 -9.93
N GLU A 48 -22.28 5.60 -10.81
CA GLU A 48 -23.16 5.23 -11.93
C GLU A 48 -24.47 4.60 -11.42
N ARG A 49 -24.38 3.70 -10.43
CA ARG A 49 -25.55 3.05 -9.81
C ARG A 49 -26.49 4.07 -9.17
N LEU A 50 -25.95 5.06 -8.49
CA LEU A 50 -26.72 6.13 -7.87
C LEU A 50 -27.27 7.13 -8.89
N GLY A 51 -26.65 7.25 -10.07
CA GLY A 51 -26.98 8.26 -11.06
C GLY A 51 -26.59 9.68 -10.65
N ILE A 52 -25.47 9.81 -9.91
CA ILE A 52 -25.00 11.11 -9.45
C ILE A 52 -24.50 11.96 -10.62
N GLY A 53 -24.89 13.23 -10.66
CA GLY A 53 -24.42 14.19 -11.65
C GLY A 53 -23.39 15.16 -11.10
N GLY A 54 -23.45 16.40 -11.57
CA GLY A 54 -22.59 17.49 -11.16
C GLY A 54 -23.17 18.34 -10.03
N LYS A 55 -22.59 19.53 -9.86
CA LYS A 55 -23.01 20.52 -8.87
C LYS A 55 -24.51 20.82 -8.97
N GLY A 56 -25.18 20.91 -7.83
CA GLY A 56 -26.62 21.16 -7.72
C GLY A 56 -27.48 19.89 -7.68
N THR A 57 -26.91 18.70 -7.90
CA THR A 57 -27.58 17.42 -7.77
C THR A 57 -28.20 17.29 -6.36
N LYS A 58 -29.49 16.92 -6.29
CA LYS A 58 -30.23 16.71 -5.04
C LYS A 58 -30.09 15.28 -4.58
N LEU A 59 -29.76 15.09 -3.31
CA LEU A 59 -29.46 13.77 -2.76
C LEU A 59 -29.96 13.59 -1.32
N GLN A 60 -30.14 12.35 -0.93
CA GLN A 60 -30.50 11.95 0.43
C GLN A 60 -29.35 11.21 1.10
N VAL A 61 -29.04 11.63 2.33
CA VAL A 61 -27.95 11.09 3.16
C VAL A 61 -28.52 10.48 4.43
N ILE A 62 -27.97 9.36 4.84
CA ILE A 62 -28.19 8.76 6.16
C ILE A 62 -26.86 8.54 6.88
N LYS A 63 -26.90 8.18 8.15
CA LYS A 63 -25.75 7.58 8.85
C LYS A 63 -25.94 6.08 8.97
N ALA A 64 -25.21 5.32 8.16
CA ALA A 64 -25.13 3.87 8.29
C ALA A 64 -24.51 3.52 9.66
N ASN A 65 -25.17 2.63 10.40
CA ASN A 65 -24.77 2.24 11.76
C ASN A 65 -24.62 3.43 12.71
N LYS A 66 -25.38 4.52 12.49
CA LYS A 66 -25.34 5.78 13.25
C LYS A 66 -24.02 6.53 13.24
N ILE A 67 -23.06 6.12 12.42
CA ILE A 67 -21.69 6.65 12.41
C ILE A 67 -21.28 7.12 11.02
N ILE A 68 -21.49 6.30 9.98
CA ILE A 68 -20.89 6.50 8.65
C ILE A 68 -21.88 7.18 7.71
N PRO A 69 -21.61 8.41 7.23
CA PRO A 69 -22.42 9.05 6.23
C PRO A 69 -22.48 8.26 4.92
N LYS A 70 -23.67 8.05 4.41
CA LYS A 70 -23.92 7.30 3.16
C LYS A 70 -25.00 7.97 2.35
N ILE A 71 -24.76 8.17 1.04
CA ILE A 71 -25.78 8.59 0.09
C ILE A 71 -26.63 7.39 -0.28
N ILE A 72 -27.91 7.46 -0.10
CA ILE A 72 -28.83 6.36 -0.39
C ILE A 72 -29.61 6.58 -1.68
N LYS A 73 -29.82 7.81 -2.09
CA LYS A 73 -30.64 8.16 -3.25
C LYS A 73 -30.25 9.52 -3.84
N ILE A 74 -30.28 9.61 -5.15
CA ILE A 74 -30.28 10.85 -5.92
C ILE A 74 -31.75 11.16 -6.27
N THR A 75 -32.23 12.31 -5.81
CA THR A 75 -33.64 12.72 -6.07
C THR A 75 -33.75 13.52 -7.36
N GLU A 76 -32.74 14.29 -7.71
CA GLU A 76 -32.67 15.04 -8.97
C GLU A 76 -31.17 15.14 -9.37
N SER A 77 -30.83 14.59 -10.52
CA SER A 77 -29.48 14.68 -11.08
C SER A 77 -29.37 15.91 -11.97
N ILE A 78 -28.33 16.73 -11.74
CA ILE A 78 -28.05 17.93 -12.51
C ILE A 78 -26.66 17.81 -13.13
N GLY A 79 -26.53 18.08 -14.42
CA GLY A 79 -25.26 17.98 -15.14
C GLY A 79 -24.80 16.55 -15.29
N VAL A 80 -23.48 16.37 -15.45
CA VAL A 80 -22.83 15.08 -15.69
C VAL A 80 -21.72 14.85 -14.68
N LEU A 81 -21.53 13.62 -14.27
CA LEU A 81 -20.38 13.20 -13.48
C LEU A 81 -19.10 13.38 -14.31
N GLU A 82 -18.19 14.19 -13.82
CA GLU A 82 -16.87 14.36 -14.43
C GLU A 82 -15.87 13.43 -13.72
N ILE A 83 -15.34 12.46 -14.47
CA ILE A 83 -14.31 11.56 -14.01
C ILE A 83 -12.95 12.16 -14.35
N PRO A 84 -12.02 12.34 -13.40
CA PRO A 84 -10.70 12.91 -13.66
C PRO A 84 -9.93 12.08 -14.69
N LYS A 85 -9.24 12.77 -15.60
CA LYS A 85 -8.32 12.15 -16.57
C LYS A 85 -6.89 12.04 -16.04
N THR A 86 -6.60 12.72 -14.93
CA THR A 86 -5.28 12.76 -14.30
C THR A 86 -5.38 12.53 -12.80
N CYS A 87 -4.29 12.03 -12.22
CA CYS A 87 -4.19 11.84 -10.77
C CYS A 87 -4.19 13.20 -10.05
N PRO A 88 -5.00 13.39 -9.01
CA PRO A 88 -5.04 14.65 -8.26
C PRO A 88 -3.77 14.93 -7.45
N VAL A 89 -2.87 13.95 -7.30
CA VAL A 89 -1.62 14.08 -6.52
C VAL A 89 -0.42 14.34 -7.44
N CYS A 90 -0.26 13.61 -8.54
CA CYS A 90 0.94 13.67 -9.37
C CYS A 90 0.70 14.11 -10.83
N ASP A 91 -0.54 14.41 -11.20
CA ASP A 91 -0.97 14.80 -12.56
C ASP A 91 -0.70 13.77 -13.68
N ALA A 92 -0.23 12.59 -13.33
CA ALA A 92 -0.07 11.52 -14.30
C ALA A 92 -1.43 11.03 -14.81
N PRO A 93 -1.50 10.41 -16.01
CA PRO A 93 -2.75 9.88 -16.54
C PRO A 93 -3.44 8.93 -15.56
N ALA A 94 -4.74 9.09 -15.39
CA ALA A 94 -5.59 8.17 -14.65
C ALA A 94 -6.37 7.31 -15.65
N HIS A 95 -6.61 6.03 -15.30
CA HIS A 95 -7.33 5.09 -16.14
C HIS A 95 -8.33 4.27 -15.34
N ILE A 96 -9.40 3.87 -16.00
CA ILE A 96 -10.45 3.04 -15.42
C ILE A 96 -10.06 1.58 -15.58
N ILE A 97 -10.13 0.82 -14.49
CA ILE A 97 -9.99 -0.64 -14.48
C ILE A 97 -11.37 -1.21 -14.17
N GLU A 98 -11.82 -2.15 -14.99
CA GLU A 98 -13.04 -2.92 -14.77
C GLU A 98 -12.68 -4.33 -14.31
N SER A 99 -13.22 -4.74 -13.16
CA SER A 99 -13.04 -6.08 -12.63
C SER A 99 -13.89 -7.11 -13.38
N GLU A 100 -13.63 -8.40 -13.17
CA GLU A 100 -14.45 -9.48 -13.73
C GLU A 100 -15.93 -9.37 -13.32
N SER A 101 -16.22 -8.79 -12.14
CA SER A 101 -17.57 -8.51 -11.66
C SER A 101 -18.21 -7.26 -12.27
N GLY A 102 -17.51 -6.54 -13.17
CA GLY A 102 -17.96 -5.31 -13.79
C GLY A 102 -17.80 -4.05 -12.94
N THR A 103 -17.09 -4.13 -11.81
CA THR A 103 -16.83 -2.96 -10.95
C THR A 103 -15.73 -2.08 -11.54
N LYS A 104 -16.05 -0.81 -11.79
CA LYS A 104 -15.13 0.19 -12.33
C LYS A 104 -14.47 0.99 -11.22
N THR A 105 -13.16 1.03 -11.24
CA THR A 105 -12.31 1.81 -10.32
C THR A 105 -11.34 2.67 -11.12
N LEU A 106 -11.00 3.85 -10.58
CA LEU A 106 -10.06 4.77 -11.21
C LEU A 106 -8.67 4.63 -10.58
N HIS A 107 -7.62 4.57 -11.40
CA HIS A 107 -6.26 4.33 -10.96
C HIS A 107 -5.26 5.34 -11.53
N CYS A 108 -4.29 5.73 -10.70
CA CYS A 108 -3.12 6.48 -11.15
C CYS A 108 -2.14 5.56 -11.87
N SER A 109 -1.65 5.97 -13.04
CA SER A 109 -0.69 5.20 -13.84
C SER A 109 0.77 5.35 -13.40
N ASN A 110 1.10 6.36 -12.58
CA ASN A 110 2.47 6.63 -12.17
C ASN A 110 2.89 5.70 -11.02
N PRO A 111 3.87 4.79 -11.21
CA PRO A 111 4.36 3.91 -10.14
C PRO A 111 5.07 4.69 -9.02
N ASP A 112 5.59 5.88 -9.31
CA ASP A 112 6.33 6.73 -8.36
C ASP A 112 5.45 7.87 -7.77
N CYS A 113 4.12 7.77 -7.89
CA CYS A 113 3.20 8.72 -7.27
C CYS A 113 3.40 8.80 -5.76
N THR A 114 3.48 10.01 -5.20
CA THR A 114 3.71 10.25 -3.77
C THR A 114 2.66 9.56 -2.89
N ALA A 115 1.39 9.49 -3.34
CA ALA A 115 0.34 8.79 -2.60
C ALA A 115 0.61 7.27 -2.51
N LYS A 116 1.16 6.66 -3.55
CA LYS A 116 1.58 5.25 -3.54
C LYS A 116 2.76 5.04 -2.59
N GLN A 117 3.74 5.92 -2.64
CA GLN A 117 4.91 5.86 -1.76
C GLN A 117 4.51 6.03 -0.30
N LEU A 118 3.64 6.98 0.02
CA LEU A 118 3.14 7.18 1.37
C LEU A 118 2.49 5.92 1.92
N LYS A 119 1.57 5.31 1.18
CA LYS A 119 0.89 4.07 1.59
C LYS A 119 1.87 2.91 1.78
N LYS A 120 2.79 2.76 0.85
CA LYS A 120 3.83 1.73 0.86
C LYS A 120 4.70 1.85 2.11
N PHE A 121 5.21 3.03 2.43
CA PHE A 121 6.07 3.24 3.59
C PHE A 121 5.31 3.20 4.92
N THR A 122 4.07 3.69 4.95
CA THR A 122 3.21 3.57 6.14
C THR A 122 2.95 2.11 6.48
N ARG A 123 2.72 1.26 5.48
CA ARG A 123 2.57 -0.19 5.68
C ARG A 123 3.88 -0.84 6.13
N PHE A 124 5.00 -0.42 5.57
CA PHE A 124 6.33 -0.91 5.95
C PHE A 124 6.63 -0.72 7.43
N VAL A 125 6.33 0.46 7.99
CA VAL A 125 6.58 0.78 9.40
C VAL A 125 5.49 0.30 10.34
N SER A 126 4.36 -0.20 9.83
CA SER A 126 3.24 -0.65 10.66
C SER A 126 3.60 -1.85 11.53
N LYS A 127 2.75 -2.13 12.52
CA LYS A 127 2.91 -3.26 13.44
C LYS A 127 3.01 -4.62 12.74
N ASP A 128 2.26 -4.79 11.65
CA ASP A 128 2.31 -6.02 10.84
C ASP A 128 3.50 -6.04 9.87
N GLY A 129 4.13 -4.89 9.63
CA GLY A 129 5.37 -4.74 8.88
C GLY A 129 6.58 -4.81 9.79
N LEU A 130 7.50 -3.85 9.68
CA LEU A 130 8.75 -3.84 10.49
C LEU A 130 8.56 -3.31 11.92
N ASP A 131 7.35 -2.91 12.30
CA ASP A 131 6.98 -2.47 13.65
C ASP A 131 7.89 -1.35 14.17
N ILE A 132 8.01 -0.27 13.38
CA ILE A 132 8.80 0.90 13.74
C ILE A 132 7.91 1.93 14.43
N ASP A 133 8.09 2.12 15.73
CA ASP A 133 7.36 3.08 16.53
C ASP A 133 7.89 4.52 16.35
N GLY A 134 7.05 5.49 16.70
CA GLY A 134 7.42 6.91 16.71
C GLY A 134 7.36 7.59 15.34
N ILE A 135 6.72 6.96 14.35
CA ILE A 135 6.57 7.50 13.00
C ILE A 135 5.10 7.49 12.58
N SER A 136 4.52 8.67 12.43
CA SER A 136 3.16 8.84 11.94
C SER A 136 3.13 8.89 10.41
N GLU A 137 1.94 8.76 9.82
CA GLU A 137 1.75 8.96 8.37
C GLU A 137 2.21 10.35 7.92
N GLN A 138 1.92 11.38 8.74
CA GLN A 138 2.39 12.74 8.48
C GLN A 138 3.92 12.83 8.49
N THR A 139 4.57 12.15 9.41
CA THR A 139 6.04 12.09 9.48
C THR A 139 6.62 11.37 8.27
N VAL A 140 6.04 10.25 7.85
CA VAL A 140 6.44 9.55 6.62
C VAL A 140 6.30 10.47 5.40
N SER A 141 5.19 11.19 5.29
CA SER A 141 4.98 12.17 4.21
C SER A 141 6.07 13.24 4.19
N THR A 142 6.42 13.77 5.36
CA THR A 142 7.51 14.74 5.48
C THR A 142 8.84 14.16 5.02
N PHE A 143 9.19 12.95 5.43
CA PHE A 143 10.44 12.28 5.04
C PHE A 143 10.51 12.01 3.53
N ILE A 144 9.38 11.67 2.91
CA ILE A 144 9.29 11.54 1.45
C ILE A 144 9.56 12.88 0.77
N ASN A 145 8.90 13.94 1.22
CA ASN A 145 9.01 15.26 0.62
C ASN A 145 10.41 15.87 0.78
N GLU A 146 11.08 15.61 1.89
CA GLU A 146 12.47 16.00 2.12
C GLU A 146 13.49 15.14 1.33
N GLY A 147 13.04 14.05 0.70
CA GLY A 147 13.90 13.14 -0.03
C GLY A 147 14.75 12.23 0.84
N TRP A 148 14.45 12.11 2.13
CA TRP A 148 15.19 11.24 3.06
C TRP A 148 14.86 9.77 2.93
N ILE A 149 13.64 9.44 2.48
CA ILE A 149 13.21 8.07 2.18
C ILE A 149 12.69 7.99 0.74
N LYS A 150 13.32 7.14 -0.07
CA LYS A 150 12.96 6.82 -1.45
C LYS A 150 12.71 5.33 -1.63
N GLU A 151 13.33 4.51 -0.79
CA GLU A 151 13.17 3.07 -0.72
C GLU A 151 13.19 2.58 0.74
N TYR A 152 12.84 1.33 0.98
CA TYR A 152 12.75 0.76 2.33
C TYR A 152 14.05 0.84 3.13
N ALA A 153 15.19 0.58 2.48
CA ALA A 153 16.49 0.60 3.13
C ALA A 153 16.84 1.98 3.71
N ASP A 154 16.27 3.06 3.17
CA ASP A 154 16.56 4.43 3.60
C ASP A 154 16.11 4.71 5.04
N PHE A 155 15.12 3.98 5.57
CA PHE A 155 14.73 4.07 6.97
C PHE A 155 15.91 3.79 7.92
N TYR A 156 16.80 2.90 7.52
CA TYR A 156 17.99 2.51 8.30
C TYR A 156 19.15 3.49 8.22
N HIS A 157 19.00 4.54 7.42
CA HIS A 157 19.95 5.65 7.24
C HIS A 157 19.39 6.99 7.76
N LEU A 158 18.21 7.01 8.39
CA LEU A 158 17.59 8.23 8.93
C LEU A 158 18.41 8.90 10.03
N LYS A 159 19.31 8.20 10.70
CA LYS A 159 20.28 8.76 11.65
C LYS A 159 21.14 9.87 11.03
N ASP A 160 21.38 9.82 9.73
CA ASP A 160 22.18 10.83 9.02
C ASP A 160 21.43 12.17 8.95
N PHE A 161 20.11 12.17 9.13
CA PHE A 161 19.24 13.33 9.14
C PHE A 161 18.72 13.71 10.55
N ALA A 162 19.31 13.16 11.60
CA ALA A 162 18.84 13.37 12.98
C ALA A 162 18.77 14.87 13.36
N HIS A 163 19.71 15.68 12.91
CA HIS A 163 19.73 17.13 13.17
C HIS A 163 18.58 17.86 12.46
N GLN A 164 18.18 17.41 11.29
CA GLN A 164 17.04 17.95 10.56
C GLN A 164 15.72 17.48 11.17
N ILE A 165 15.61 16.20 11.52
CA ILE A 165 14.40 15.61 12.12
C ILE A 165 14.05 16.28 13.43
N ILE A 166 15.03 16.64 14.26
CA ILE A 166 14.80 17.28 15.56
C ILE A 166 14.15 18.67 15.44
N THR A 167 14.27 19.30 14.28
CA THR A 167 13.67 20.63 14.00
C THR A 167 12.22 20.53 13.50
N LEU A 168 11.73 19.34 13.19
CA LEU A 168 10.36 19.14 12.74
C LEU A 168 9.38 19.29 13.89
N GLU A 169 8.18 19.82 13.58
CA GLU A 169 7.09 19.89 14.55
C GLU A 169 6.76 18.51 15.15
N GLY A 170 6.63 18.45 16.46
CA GLY A 170 6.37 17.20 17.18
C GLY A 170 7.62 16.38 17.49
N PHE A 171 8.79 16.78 17.01
CA PHE A 171 10.07 16.12 17.33
C PHE A 171 10.90 16.97 18.32
N GLY A 172 11.56 16.26 19.22
CA GLY A 172 12.58 16.76 20.12
C GLY A 172 13.67 15.71 20.30
N ARG A 173 14.67 15.97 21.10
CA ARG A 173 15.79 15.04 21.30
C ARG A 173 15.33 13.63 21.72
N LYS A 174 14.35 13.55 22.65
CA LYS A 174 13.84 12.27 23.13
C LYS A 174 13.09 11.49 22.06
N SER A 175 12.21 12.14 21.31
CA SER A 175 11.43 11.47 20.25
C SER A 175 12.30 11.04 19.08
N VAL A 176 13.31 11.81 18.70
CA VAL A 176 14.29 11.39 17.68
C VAL A 176 15.11 10.19 18.17
N HIS A 177 15.57 10.22 19.42
CA HIS A 177 16.29 9.09 20.01
C HIS A 177 15.43 7.83 20.01
N ASN A 178 14.19 7.91 20.48
CA ASN A 178 13.26 6.78 20.50
C ASN A 178 12.96 6.24 19.09
N LEU A 179 12.78 7.13 18.12
CA LEU A 179 12.59 6.74 16.70
C LEU A 179 13.79 5.94 16.18
N LEU A 180 15.00 6.47 16.35
CA LEU A 180 16.23 5.81 15.89
C LEU A 180 16.46 4.47 16.60
N GLU A 181 16.16 4.40 17.89
CA GLU A 181 16.22 3.14 18.66
C GLU A 181 15.21 2.12 18.13
N SER A 182 13.98 2.53 17.86
CA SER A 182 12.95 1.66 17.25
C SER A 182 13.38 1.15 15.87
N ILE A 183 13.98 2.01 15.05
CA ILE A 183 14.53 1.61 13.74
C ILE A 183 15.63 0.56 13.92
N GLU A 184 16.59 0.76 14.83
CA GLU A 184 17.65 -0.22 15.07
C GLU A 184 17.10 -1.56 15.59
N LYS A 185 16.10 -1.52 16.49
CA LYS A 185 15.42 -2.71 16.98
C LYS A 185 14.74 -3.49 15.84
N SER A 186 14.14 -2.80 14.88
CA SER A 186 13.44 -3.39 13.73
C SER A 186 14.33 -4.16 12.77
N ARG A 187 15.66 -4.01 12.88
CA ARG A 187 16.62 -4.81 12.11
C ARG A 187 16.51 -6.30 12.40
N GLN A 188 16.06 -6.67 13.61
CA GLN A 188 15.75 -8.03 13.97
C GLN A 188 14.27 -8.28 13.69
N THR A 189 13.98 -9.07 12.68
CA THR A 189 12.60 -9.36 12.25
C THR A 189 12.48 -10.82 11.81
N ASP A 190 11.26 -11.25 11.52
CA ASP A 190 10.98 -12.57 10.95
C ASP A 190 10.56 -12.50 9.48
N ALA A 191 10.53 -13.66 8.82
CA ALA A 191 10.21 -13.75 7.41
C ALA A 191 8.79 -13.24 7.07
N ARG A 192 7.81 -13.42 7.96
CA ARG A 192 6.42 -13.00 7.74
C ARG A 192 6.29 -11.49 7.76
N HIS A 193 6.85 -10.82 8.76
CA HIS A 193 6.86 -9.36 8.88
C HIS A 193 7.62 -8.73 7.70
N PHE A 194 8.77 -9.29 7.36
CA PHE A 194 9.54 -8.84 6.20
C PHE A 194 8.72 -8.92 4.90
N LEU A 195 8.13 -10.07 4.61
CA LEU A 195 7.37 -10.27 3.37
C LEU A 195 6.14 -9.35 3.30
N PHE A 196 5.42 -9.20 4.42
CA PHE A 196 4.30 -8.27 4.52
C PHE A 196 4.72 -6.82 4.28
N ALA A 197 5.86 -6.41 4.84
CA ALA A 197 6.40 -5.06 4.73
C ALA A 197 6.74 -4.65 3.29
N LEU A 198 7.02 -5.58 2.39
CA LEU A 198 7.31 -5.31 0.98
C LEU A 198 6.11 -4.75 0.20
N ASN A 199 4.90 -4.83 0.76
CA ASN A 199 3.69 -4.33 0.13
C ASN A 199 3.44 -4.87 -1.28
N ILE A 200 3.67 -6.17 -1.47
CA ILE A 200 3.39 -6.86 -2.74
C ILE A 200 1.89 -6.89 -2.98
N PRO A 201 1.40 -6.53 -4.18
CA PRO A 201 -0.02 -6.54 -4.49
C PRO A 201 -0.68 -7.90 -4.20
N LEU A 202 -1.88 -7.89 -3.61
CA LEU A 202 -2.65 -9.06 -3.21
C LEU A 202 -1.96 -9.97 -2.18
N CYS A 203 -0.82 -9.56 -1.62
CA CYS A 203 -0.06 -10.30 -0.62
C CYS A 203 -0.27 -9.70 0.78
N GLY A 204 -1.41 -10.00 1.39
CA GLY A 204 -1.71 -9.68 2.79
C GLY A 204 -1.11 -10.69 3.76
N GLY A 205 -1.33 -10.49 5.07
CA GLY A 205 -0.76 -11.34 6.13
C GLY A 205 -1.08 -12.82 5.98
N ASP A 206 -2.28 -13.16 5.53
CA ASP A 206 -2.69 -14.55 5.29
C ASP A 206 -1.91 -15.19 4.12
N VAL A 207 -1.75 -14.46 3.02
CA VAL A 207 -0.97 -14.92 1.85
C VAL A 207 0.50 -15.10 2.22
N CYS A 208 1.09 -14.15 2.96
CA CYS A 208 2.45 -14.28 3.47
C CYS A 208 2.62 -15.56 4.31
N LYS A 209 1.69 -15.82 5.23
CA LYS A 209 1.70 -17.02 6.07
C LYS A 209 1.62 -18.31 5.23
N ARG A 210 0.76 -18.37 4.22
CA ARG A 210 0.59 -19.53 3.35
C ARG A 210 1.83 -19.80 2.50
N LEU A 211 2.42 -18.76 1.91
CA LEU A 211 3.65 -18.88 1.13
C LEU A 211 4.82 -19.38 2.00
N LEU A 212 5.02 -18.77 3.16
CA LEU A 212 6.07 -19.13 4.10
C LEU A 212 5.82 -20.47 4.81
N GLY A 213 4.58 -20.94 4.86
CA GLY A 213 4.23 -22.30 5.28
C GLY A 213 4.77 -23.37 4.31
N ARG A 214 4.96 -23.04 3.04
CA ARG A 214 5.43 -23.96 2.00
C ARG A 214 6.91 -23.78 1.66
N TYR A 215 7.42 -22.55 1.67
CA TYR A 215 8.78 -22.19 1.27
C TYR A 215 9.52 -21.48 2.40
N HIS A 216 10.83 -21.72 2.51
CA HIS A 216 11.71 -20.81 3.23
C HIS A 216 11.83 -19.50 2.46
N LEU A 217 12.06 -18.37 3.15
CA LEU A 217 12.06 -17.04 2.55
C LEU A 217 13.01 -16.96 1.33
N ASN A 218 14.23 -17.49 1.44
CA ASN A 218 15.19 -17.46 0.35
C ASN A 218 14.72 -18.24 -0.87
N GLN A 219 14.17 -19.44 -0.65
CA GLN A 219 13.61 -20.27 -1.72
C GLN A 219 12.41 -19.59 -2.36
N LEU A 220 11.57 -18.94 -1.57
CA LEU A 220 10.41 -18.19 -2.06
C LEU A 220 10.82 -17.05 -2.99
N ILE A 221 11.79 -16.24 -2.56
CA ILE A 221 12.30 -15.11 -3.35
C ILE A 221 12.99 -15.61 -4.63
N GLU A 222 13.83 -16.63 -4.53
CA GLU A 222 14.53 -17.22 -5.68
C GLU A 222 13.53 -17.82 -6.68
N THR A 223 12.58 -18.61 -6.20
CA THR A 223 11.53 -19.21 -7.04
C THR A 223 10.72 -18.13 -7.74
N ALA A 224 10.26 -17.10 -7.02
CA ALA A 224 9.51 -15.99 -7.60
C ALA A 224 10.33 -15.22 -8.64
N ARG A 225 11.64 -15.00 -8.38
CA ARG A 225 12.54 -14.27 -9.28
C ARG A 225 12.85 -15.03 -10.56
N THR A 226 12.96 -16.34 -10.49
CA THR A 226 13.42 -17.19 -11.61
C THR A 226 12.31 -17.97 -12.30
N SER A 227 11.09 -17.98 -11.77
CA SER A 227 9.97 -18.72 -12.36
C SER A 227 9.64 -18.23 -13.77
N LEU A 228 9.42 -19.20 -14.65
CA LEU A 228 8.95 -18.97 -16.02
C LEU A 228 7.42 -19.03 -16.14
N PHE A 229 6.73 -19.41 -15.06
CA PHE A 229 5.30 -19.62 -15.03
C PHE A 229 4.64 -18.77 -13.95
N ASP A 230 3.58 -18.04 -14.30
CA ASP A 230 2.86 -17.15 -13.41
C ASP A 230 2.05 -17.89 -12.32
N ASP A 231 1.76 -19.17 -12.52
CA ASP A 231 0.96 -20.01 -11.65
C ASP A 231 1.78 -20.89 -10.67
N GLU A 232 3.07 -20.64 -10.55
CA GLU A 232 4.01 -21.41 -9.70
C GLU A 232 3.49 -21.64 -8.28
N PHE A 233 2.83 -20.65 -7.69
CA PHE A 233 2.29 -20.71 -6.33
C PHE A 233 0.79 -21.00 -6.28
N ALA A 234 0.12 -21.18 -7.42
CA ALA A 234 -1.34 -21.29 -7.50
C ALA A 234 -1.90 -22.57 -6.85
N SER A 235 -1.07 -23.60 -6.68
CA SER A 235 -1.43 -24.86 -6.01
C SER A 235 -1.53 -24.74 -4.49
N ILE A 236 -1.03 -23.65 -3.91
CA ILE A 236 -1.12 -23.39 -2.47
C ILE A 236 -2.53 -22.96 -2.14
N ASP A 237 -3.15 -23.61 -1.16
CA ASP A 237 -4.50 -23.28 -0.72
C ASP A 237 -4.64 -21.79 -0.36
N GLY A 238 -5.67 -21.13 -0.90
CA GLY A 238 -5.90 -19.69 -0.74
C GLY A 238 -5.02 -18.77 -1.59
N ILE A 239 -4.15 -19.33 -2.45
CA ILE A 239 -3.35 -18.59 -3.43
C ILE A 239 -3.79 -19.06 -4.82
N GLY A 240 -4.73 -18.35 -5.42
CA GLY A 240 -5.15 -18.66 -6.79
C GLY A 240 -4.16 -18.13 -7.83
N PRO A 241 -4.43 -18.38 -9.14
CA PRO A 241 -3.57 -17.95 -10.24
C PRO A 241 -3.27 -16.44 -10.24
N GLU A 242 -4.24 -15.61 -9.91
CA GLU A 242 -4.08 -14.14 -9.89
C GLU A 242 -3.06 -13.69 -8.84
N LYS A 243 -3.16 -14.21 -7.61
CA LYS A 243 -2.21 -13.87 -6.53
C LYS A 243 -0.81 -14.36 -6.85
N SER A 244 -0.70 -15.58 -7.41
CA SER A 244 0.57 -16.15 -7.86
C SER A 244 1.21 -15.27 -8.94
N ALA A 245 0.46 -14.91 -9.98
CA ALA A 245 0.94 -14.07 -11.08
C ALA A 245 1.42 -12.70 -10.57
N ARG A 246 0.67 -12.03 -9.70
CA ARG A 246 1.06 -10.73 -9.13
C ARG A 246 2.33 -10.82 -8.28
N PHE A 247 2.49 -11.88 -7.51
CA PHE A 247 3.67 -12.10 -6.69
C PHE A 247 4.93 -12.28 -7.55
N ILE A 248 4.84 -13.09 -8.60
CA ILE A 248 5.94 -13.36 -9.54
C ILE A 248 6.28 -12.10 -10.34
N GLU A 249 5.28 -11.42 -10.91
CA GLU A 249 5.46 -10.15 -11.63
C GLU A 249 6.21 -9.11 -10.79
N TRP A 250 5.87 -9.01 -9.50
CA TRP A 250 6.52 -8.07 -8.60
C TRP A 250 8.01 -8.36 -8.43
N PHE A 251 8.40 -9.62 -8.27
CA PHE A 251 9.81 -10.03 -8.16
C PHE A 251 10.55 -10.02 -9.50
N HIS A 252 9.87 -10.15 -10.64
CA HIS A 252 10.47 -9.99 -11.96
C HIS A 252 10.84 -8.55 -12.27
N ASN A 253 10.25 -7.57 -11.58
CA ASN A 253 10.65 -6.18 -11.70
C ASN A 253 12.02 -5.96 -11.09
N ASP A 254 13.00 -5.57 -11.91
CA ASP A 254 14.40 -5.41 -11.50
C ASP A 254 14.56 -4.36 -10.40
N LYS A 255 13.81 -3.27 -10.46
CA LYS A 255 13.83 -2.20 -9.45
C LYS A 255 13.30 -2.68 -8.09
N ASN A 256 12.23 -3.47 -8.08
CA ASN A 256 11.72 -4.08 -6.86
C ASN A 256 12.75 -5.05 -6.26
N PHE A 257 13.33 -5.90 -7.08
CA PHE A 257 14.33 -6.86 -6.64
C PHE A 257 15.59 -6.18 -6.08
N GLU A 258 16.08 -5.13 -6.73
CA GLU A 258 17.20 -4.32 -6.25
C GLU A 258 16.89 -3.72 -4.87
N ARG A 259 15.71 -3.14 -4.68
CA ARG A 259 15.27 -2.57 -3.41
C ARG A 259 15.14 -3.63 -2.30
N VAL A 260 14.65 -4.82 -2.63
CA VAL A 260 14.65 -5.96 -1.70
C VAL A 260 16.07 -6.34 -1.29
N THR A 261 17.00 -6.37 -2.24
CA THR A 261 18.41 -6.68 -1.97
C THR A 261 19.05 -5.63 -1.05
N HIS A 262 18.75 -4.33 -1.26
CA HIS A 262 19.22 -3.27 -0.38
C HIS A 262 18.67 -3.44 1.04
N LEU A 263 17.38 -3.74 1.17
CA LEU A 263 16.73 -3.94 2.47
C LEU A 263 17.30 -5.15 3.22
N LEU A 264 17.51 -6.26 2.53
CA LEU A 264 18.09 -7.47 3.13
C LEU A 264 19.47 -7.26 3.74
N LYS A 265 20.25 -6.30 3.23
CA LYS A 265 21.55 -5.91 3.83
C LYS A 265 21.42 -5.23 5.19
N GLU A 266 20.26 -4.61 5.45
CA GLU A 266 20.00 -3.87 6.69
C GLU A 266 19.37 -4.75 7.78
N LEU A 267 18.82 -5.91 7.44
CA LEU A 267 18.03 -6.75 8.32
C LEU A 267 18.72 -8.08 8.67
N THR A 268 18.40 -8.57 9.86
CA THR A 268 18.62 -9.96 10.27
C THR A 268 17.25 -10.63 10.41
N ILE A 269 16.97 -11.58 9.52
CA ILE A 269 15.67 -12.23 9.44
C ILE A 269 15.75 -13.60 10.10
N GLN A 270 14.91 -13.82 11.11
CA GLN A 270 14.72 -15.11 11.76
C GLN A 270 13.69 -15.91 10.98
N GLU A 271 14.01 -17.14 10.63
CA GLU A 271 13.05 -18.11 10.10
C GLU A 271 12.45 -18.90 11.27
N GLU A 272 11.12 -19.06 11.29
CA GLU A 272 10.46 -19.95 12.23
C GLU A 272 10.92 -21.37 11.94
N GLU A 273 11.39 -22.10 12.97
CA GLU A 273 11.65 -23.53 12.88
C GLU A 273 10.35 -24.23 12.51
N LYS A 274 10.28 -24.79 11.31
CA LYS A 274 9.19 -25.69 10.93
C LYS A 274 9.30 -26.93 11.80
N GLY A 275 8.30 -27.14 12.67
CA GLY A 275 8.20 -28.36 13.47
C GLY A 275 8.42 -29.58 12.59
N GLU A 276 9.36 -30.44 12.97
CA GLU A 276 9.88 -31.57 12.23
C GLU A 276 8.77 -32.52 11.74
N THR A 277 8.63 -32.63 10.42
CA THR A 277 8.42 -33.94 9.80
C THR A 277 9.59 -34.15 8.84
N GLY A 278 10.65 -34.76 9.37
CA GLY A 278 11.72 -35.45 8.65
C GLY A 278 12.68 -34.58 7.84
N THR A 279 13.72 -34.11 8.41
CA THR A 279 15.16 -34.09 8.04
C THR A 279 15.82 -32.85 8.65
N LYS A 280 16.72 -33.06 9.58
CA LYS A 280 17.55 -32.01 10.19
C LYS A 280 18.34 -31.30 9.09
N CYS A 281 18.13 -30.01 8.95
CA CYS A 281 19.09 -29.10 8.36
C CYS A 281 19.45 -28.05 9.41
N GLU A 282 20.70 -28.06 9.81
CA GLU A 282 21.29 -27.12 10.75
C GLU A 282 21.15 -25.69 10.27
N GLY A 283 20.80 -24.77 11.19
CA GLY A 283 20.67 -23.36 10.95
C GLY A 283 21.94 -22.74 10.39
N GLN A 284 21.89 -22.36 9.14
CA GLN A 284 22.93 -21.53 8.53
C GLN A 284 22.35 -20.14 8.28
N ALA A 285 22.98 -19.13 8.87
CA ALA A 285 22.83 -17.74 8.49
C ALA A 285 23.01 -17.62 6.98
N LEU A 286 22.16 -16.80 6.34
CA LEU A 286 22.23 -16.51 4.91
C LEU A 286 23.68 -16.34 4.43
N PRO A 287 24.19 -17.19 3.54
CA PRO A 287 25.52 -17.01 3.00
C PRO A 287 25.52 -15.72 2.15
N ARG A 288 26.37 -14.77 2.53
CA ARG A 288 26.60 -13.51 1.77
C ARG A 288 27.00 -13.75 0.29
N GLN A 289 27.16 -14.99 -0.12
CA GLN A 289 27.60 -15.38 -1.47
C GLN A 289 26.47 -15.65 -2.47
N ALA A 290 25.27 -16.01 -2.03
CA ALA A 290 24.15 -16.30 -2.95
C ALA A 290 23.59 -15.06 -3.70
N LEU A 291 23.89 -13.87 -3.20
CA LEU A 291 23.48 -12.60 -3.83
C LEU A 291 24.49 -12.05 -4.86
N ARG A 292 25.63 -12.74 -5.08
CA ARG A 292 26.70 -12.26 -5.97
C ARG A 292 26.66 -12.79 -7.40
N SER A 293 25.80 -13.72 -7.73
CA SER A 293 25.72 -14.29 -9.09
C SER A 293 24.47 -13.80 -9.84
N ALA A 294 24.41 -12.47 -10.12
CA ALA A 294 23.71 -12.02 -11.31
C ALA A 294 24.69 -12.17 -12.48
N PRO A 295 24.35 -12.85 -13.58
CA PRO A 295 25.22 -12.85 -14.75
C PRO A 295 25.27 -11.44 -15.32
N ASN A 296 26.48 -10.88 -15.43
CA ASN A 296 26.79 -9.72 -16.25
C ASN A 296 26.27 -10.00 -17.67
N ALA A 297 25.19 -9.36 -18.05
CA ALA A 297 24.80 -9.28 -19.44
C ALA A 297 25.87 -8.43 -20.15
N ILE A 298 26.65 -9.10 -20.95
CA ILE A 298 27.64 -8.51 -21.84
C ILE A 298 26.90 -7.66 -22.88
N PHE A 299 26.99 -6.35 -22.75
CA PHE A 299 26.74 -5.45 -23.88
C PHE A 299 27.92 -5.59 -24.84
N THR A 300 27.72 -6.29 -25.95
CA THR A 300 28.55 -6.12 -27.13
C THR A 300 27.85 -5.18 -28.09
N GLU A 301 28.49 -4.04 -28.30
CA GLU A 301 28.21 -3.12 -29.40
C GLU A 301 28.29 -3.84 -30.75
N ARG A 302 27.27 -3.64 -31.59
CA ARG A 302 27.42 -3.34 -33.03
C ARG A 302 26.17 -2.65 -33.53
#